data_a49259fe2d99d1da35266a8d10a5e4fd
#
_entry.id   a49259fe2d99d1da35266a8d10a5e4fd
#
_cell.length_a   1.000
_cell.length_b   1.000
_cell.length_c   1.000
_cell.angle_alpha   90.00
_cell.angle_beta   90.00
_cell.angle_gamma   90.00
#
_symmetry.space_group_name_H-M   'P 1'
#
loop_
_entity.id
_entity.type
_entity.pdbx_description
1 polymer ?
#
loop_
_entity_poly.entity_id
_entity_poly.type
_entity_poly.pdbx_seq_one_letter_code
_entity_poly.pdbx_strand_id
1 'polypeptide(L)'
;MSMTKVSCIERSRIFLWSILYGRACPIPPYPCRLLSEMINEIYNKRILELAADIPRQGRLAHPNASATAHSKLCGSTVTVDLCVDEGAVVDFAHEVKACALGQASSSVMARHVIGATLEELRKVRDQMRSMLKENGPPPSGSWADLAVLEPVRDYKARHASTLLTFDAVIKALDEIEAHKAAS
;
A
#
# COMPACT_ATOMS: atom_id res chain seq x y z
N MET A 1 -23.58 30.25 8.65
CA MET A 1 -23.92 30.64 10.04
C MET A 1 -23.67 29.45 10.93
N SER A 2 -23.05 29.71 12.04
CA SER A 2 -22.79 28.88 13.23
C SER A 2 -21.54 27.97 13.18
N MET A 3 -20.41 28.58 13.52
CA MET A 3 -19.19 27.91 14.01
C MET A 3 -19.45 27.54 15.48
N THR A 4 -19.51 26.26 15.79
CA THR A 4 -19.57 25.78 17.17
C THR A 4 -18.18 25.88 17.79
N LYS A 5 -18.06 26.78 18.76
CA LYS A 5 -16.89 26.96 19.63
C LYS A 5 -16.69 25.70 20.46
N VAL A 6 -15.60 24.97 20.27
CA VAL A 6 -15.15 23.94 21.21
C VAL A 6 -14.72 24.64 22.49
N SER A 7 -15.40 24.32 23.59
CA SER A 7 -15.33 25.04 24.87
C SER A 7 -14.02 24.70 25.61
N CYS A 8 -13.55 25.71 26.35
CA CYS A 8 -12.33 25.77 27.15
C CYS A 8 -12.27 24.81 28.36
N ILE A 9 -13.23 23.91 28.49
CA ILE A 9 -13.40 23.06 29.69
C ILE A 9 -12.52 21.80 29.65
N GLU A 10 -12.05 21.40 28.49
CA GLU A 10 -11.25 20.16 28.36
C GLU A 10 -9.75 20.33 28.73
N ARG A 11 -9.29 21.57 28.85
CA ARG A 11 -7.89 21.87 29.28
C ARG A 11 -7.64 21.63 30.76
N SER A 12 -8.66 21.66 31.59
CA SER A 12 -8.50 21.52 33.05
C SER A 12 -8.32 20.08 33.52
N ARG A 13 -8.76 19.08 32.75
CA ARG A 13 -8.64 17.66 33.12
C ARG A 13 -7.26 17.08 32.89
N ILE A 14 -6.50 17.63 31.94
CA ILE A 14 -5.12 17.18 31.63
C ILE A 14 -4.14 17.72 32.67
N PHE A 15 -4.43 18.90 33.27
CA PHE A 15 -3.55 19.52 34.26
C PHE A 15 -3.61 18.85 35.64
N LEU A 16 -4.77 18.28 36.04
CA LEU A 16 -4.91 17.57 37.32
C LEU A 16 -4.21 16.20 37.33
N TRP A 17 -3.98 15.58 36.15
CA TRP A 17 -3.35 14.26 36.09
C TRP A 17 -1.82 14.34 36.25
N SER A 18 -1.21 15.48 35.87
CA SER A 18 0.23 15.73 36.05
C SER A 18 0.66 15.85 37.53
N ILE A 19 -0.23 16.25 38.43
CA ILE A 19 0.09 16.47 39.84
C ILE A 19 0.08 15.14 40.63
N LEU A 20 -0.66 14.14 40.17
CA LEU A 20 -0.83 12.87 40.89
C LEU A 20 0.17 11.78 40.54
N TYR A 21 0.86 11.85 39.36
CA TYR A 21 1.73 10.77 38.90
C TYR A 21 3.19 11.13 38.63
N GLY A 22 3.63 12.37 38.87
CA GLY A 22 5.06 12.75 38.93
C GLY A 22 5.93 12.35 37.75
N ARG A 23 5.35 11.95 36.59
CA ARG A 23 6.07 11.65 35.34
C ARG A 23 5.51 12.53 34.24
N ALA A 24 6.28 13.52 33.83
CA ALA A 24 6.03 14.24 32.58
C ALA A 24 6.01 13.23 31.44
N CYS A 25 4.83 13.02 30.84
CA CYS A 25 4.72 12.32 29.57
C CYS A 25 5.42 13.24 28.53
N PRO A 26 6.50 12.82 27.88
CA PRO A 26 7.10 13.60 26.83
C PRO A 26 6.20 13.52 25.61
N ILE A 27 5.14 14.33 25.58
CA ILE A 27 4.45 14.63 24.33
C ILE A 27 5.43 15.54 23.57
N PRO A 28 6.04 15.09 22.49
CA PRO A 28 6.92 15.96 21.71
C PRO A 28 6.08 17.16 21.22
N PRO A 29 6.65 18.37 21.24
CA PRO A 29 5.97 19.59 20.82
C PRO A 29 5.90 19.65 19.27
N TYR A 30 5.27 18.67 18.64
CA TYR A 30 4.93 18.80 17.23
C TYR A 30 3.62 19.58 17.15
N PRO A 31 3.59 20.75 16.50
CA PRO A 31 2.36 21.47 16.32
C PRO A 31 1.39 20.57 15.54
N CYS A 32 0.21 20.39 16.07
CA CYS A 32 -0.87 19.52 15.53
C CYS A 32 -1.16 19.80 14.04
N ARG A 33 -0.80 20.99 13.58
CA ARG A 33 -0.93 21.47 12.21
C ARG A 33 0.05 20.79 11.24
N LEU A 34 1.31 20.55 11.65
CA LEU A 34 2.30 19.86 10.81
C LEU A 34 1.93 18.39 10.61
N LEU A 35 1.41 17.72 11.63
CA LEU A 35 0.93 16.34 11.51
C LEU A 35 -0.25 16.20 10.55
N SER A 36 -1.19 17.17 10.53
CA SER A 36 -2.32 17.14 9.62
C SER A 36 -1.91 17.43 8.18
N GLU A 37 -0.94 18.31 7.94
CA GLU A 37 -0.40 18.61 6.62
C GLU A 37 0.37 17.41 6.06
N MET A 38 1.22 16.77 6.86
CA MET A 38 1.95 15.54 6.47
C MET A 38 1.02 14.37 6.15
N ILE A 39 -0.06 14.18 6.93
CA ILE A 39 -1.06 13.14 6.63
C ILE A 39 -1.78 13.44 5.32
N ASN A 40 -2.11 14.71 5.04
CA ASN A 40 -2.79 15.10 3.82
C ASN A 40 -1.93 14.91 2.56
N GLU A 41 -0.61 15.05 2.66
CA GLU A 41 0.32 14.80 1.54
C GLU A 41 0.35 13.31 1.15
N ILE A 42 0.36 12.40 2.14
CA ILE A 42 0.40 10.95 1.86
C ILE A 42 -0.97 10.40 1.49
N TYR A 43 -2.03 10.87 2.15
CA TYR A 43 -3.40 10.38 1.95
C TYR A 43 -4.20 11.39 1.14
N ASN A 44 -3.71 11.72 -0.06
CA ASN A 44 -4.45 12.56 -0.97
C ASN A 44 -5.76 11.89 -1.43
N LYS A 45 -6.68 12.69 -1.96
CA LYS A 45 -8.00 12.21 -2.41
C LYS A 45 -7.90 11.00 -3.34
N ARG A 46 -6.91 10.99 -4.27
CA ARG A 46 -6.74 9.92 -5.25
C ARG A 46 -6.33 8.60 -4.61
N ILE A 47 -5.47 8.62 -3.59
CA ILE A 47 -5.11 7.40 -2.84
C ILE A 47 -6.33 6.81 -2.14
N LEU A 48 -7.16 7.65 -1.52
CA LEU A 48 -8.37 7.20 -0.83
C LEU A 48 -9.41 6.64 -1.81
N GLU A 49 -9.57 7.25 -2.98
CA GLU A 49 -10.43 6.72 -4.06
C GLU A 49 -9.97 5.33 -4.52
N LEU A 50 -8.68 5.17 -4.79
CA LEU A 50 -8.10 3.88 -5.18
C LEU A 50 -8.24 2.82 -4.08
N ALA A 51 -8.05 3.22 -2.82
CA ALA A 51 -8.19 2.31 -1.69
C ALA A 51 -9.65 1.87 -1.44
N ALA A 52 -10.61 2.73 -1.77
CA ALA A 52 -12.04 2.42 -1.61
C ALA A 52 -12.60 1.55 -2.73
N ASP A 53 -11.97 1.55 -3.91
CA ASP A 53 -12.41 0.79 -5.09
C ASP A 53 -11.31 -0.14 -5.57
N ILE A 54 -11.22 -1.31 -4.93
CA ILE A 54 -10.26 -2.36 -5.28
C ILE A 54 -10.99 -3.42 -6.12
N PRO A 55 -10.72 -3.51 -7.43
CA PRO A 55 -11.34 -4.52 -8.28
C PRO A 55 -10.72 -5.91 -8.06
N ARG A 56 -11.38 -6.97 -8.55
CA ARG A 56 -10.91 -8.36 -8.55
C ARG A 56 -10.61 -8.92 -7.15
N GLN A 57 -11.36 -8.49 -6.14
CA GLN A 57 -11.24 -9.04 -4.79
C GLN A 57 -11.80 -10.47 -4.74
N GLY A 58 -11.11 -11.34 -3.99
CA GLY A 58 -11.48 -12.72 -3.78
C GLY A 58 -10.39 -13.71 -4.21
N ARG A 59 -10.80 -14.93 -4.55
CA ARG A 59 -9.90 -16.03 -4.92
C ARG A 59 -10.34 -16.62 -6.26
N LEU A 60 -9.37 -17.09 -7.05
CA LEU A 60 -9.67 -17.90 -8.25
C LEU A 60 -9.94 -19.36 -7.85
N ALA A 61 -10.83 -20.03 -8.59
CA ALA A 61 -11.14 -21.43 -8.35
C ALA A 61 -9.96 -22.36 -8.73
N HIS A 62 -9.25 -22.00 -9.81
CA HIS A 62 -8.15 -22.82 -10.37
C HIS A 62 -6.98 -21.92 -10.80
N PRO A 63 -6.23 -21.32 -9.86
CA PRO A 63 -5.07 -20.51 -10.21
C PRO A 63 -3.90 -21.38 -10.66
N ASN A 64 -3.04 -20.87 -11.55
CA ASN A 64 -1.76 -21.51 -11.86
C ASN A 64 -0.75 -21.36 -10.71
N ALA A 65 -0.83 -20.27 -9.96
CA ALA A 65 -0.09 -20.06 -8.72
C ALA A 65 -0.86 -19.17 -7.76
N SER A 66 -0.57 -19.34 -6.48
CA SER A 66 -1.14 -18.55 -5.39
C SER A 66 -0.06 -18.21 -4.38
N ALA A 67 0.20 -16.93 -4.17
CA ALA A 67 1.23 -16.49 -3.25
C ALA A 67 0.73 -15.45 -2.25
N THR A 68 1.27 -15.52 -1.04
CA THR A 68 0.98 -14.55 0.02
C THR A 68 2.25 -13.80 0.39
N ALA A 69 2.12 -12.48 0.46
CA ALA A 69 3.11 -11.59 1.04
C ALA A 69 2.61 -11.00 2.35
N HIS A 70 3.53 -10.78 3.29
CA HIS A 70 3.22 -10.29 4.62
C HIS A 70 4.21 -9.20 5.04
N SER A 71 3.68 -8.08 5.51
CA SER A 71 4.50 -7.00 6.08
C SER A 71 4.55 -7.12 7.60
N LYS A 72 5.73 -7.44 8.13
CA LYS A 72 5.95 -7.61 9.58
C LYS A 72 5.76 -6.31 10.38
N LEU A 73 5.96 -5.15 9.75
CA LEU A 73 5.89 -3.86 10.45
C LEU A 73 4.46 -3.39 10.72
N CYS A 74 3.54 -3.60 9.79
CA CYS A 74 2.16 -3.12 9.89
C CYS A 74 1.12 -4.23 9.94
N GLY A 75 1.53 -5.51 9.90
CA GLY A 75 0.61 -6.66 9.90
C GLY A 75 -0.21 -6.81 8.61
N SER A 76 0.07 -6.01 7.57
CA SER A 76 -0.62 -6.12 6.29
C SER A 76 -0.31 -7.42 5.59
N THR A 77 -1.31 -8.00 4.93
CA THR A 77 -1.18 -9.24 4.16
C THR A 77 -1.90 -9.09 2.83
N VAL A 78 -1.29 -9.55 1.76
CA VAL A 78 -1.89 -9.65 0.43
C VAL A 78 -1.68 -11.07 -0.07
N THR A 79 -2.77 -11.74 -0.45
CA THR A 79 -2.73 -13.02 -1.14
C THR A 79 -3.18 -12.77 -2.59
N VAL A 80 -2.42 -13.27 -3.55
CA VAL A 80 -2.74 -13.17 -4.97
C VAL A 80 -2.90 -14.55 -5.58
N ASP A 81 -3.83 -14.67 -6.52
CA ASP A 81 -4.01 -15.81 -7.41
C ASP A 81 -3.81 -15.36 -8.83
N LEU A 82 -3.04 -16.11 -9.61
CA LEU A 82 -2.70 -15.81 -11.00
C LEU A 82 -3.01 -17.00 -11.92
N CYS A 83 -3.58 -16.68 -13.09
CA CYS A 83 -3.55 -17.55 -14.27
C CYS A 83 -2.69 -16.88 -15.34
N VAL A 84 -1.76 -17.63 -15.90
CA VAL A 84 -0.84 -17.17 -16.96
C VAL A 84 -0.99 -18.10 -18.16
N ASP A 85 -1.18 -17.49 -19.33
CA ASP A 85 -1.19 -18.19 -20.61
C ASP A 85 -0.31 -17.42 -21.61
N GLU A 86 0.44 -18.13 -22.44
CA GLU A 86 1.38 -17.57 -23.45
C GLU A 86 2.33 -16.48 -22.89
N GLY A 87 2.66 -16.54 -21.58
CA GLY A 87 3.58 -15.57 -20.95
C GLY A 87 2.93 -14.26 -20.50
N ALA A 88 1.61 -14.15 -20.57
CA ALA A 88 0.84 -13.02 -20.05
C ALA A 88 -0.19 -13.45 -19.01
N VAL A 89 -0.55 -12.55 -18.10
CA VAL A 89 -1.60 -12.80 -17.10
C VAL A 89 -2.97 -12.73 -17.77
N VAL A 90 -3.70 -13.83 -17.72
CA VAL A 90 -5.06 -13.92 -18.29
C VAL A 90 -6.16 -13.81 -17.24
N ASP A 91 -5.85 -14.18 -15.99
CA ASP A 91 -6.79 -13.99 -14.88
C ASP A 91 -6.04 -13.70 -13.57
N PHE A 92 -6.69 -12.93 -12.70
CA PHE A 92 -6.12 -12.44 -11.45
C PHE A 92 -7.21 -12.22 -10.40
N ALA A 93 -6.96 -12.67 -9.19
CA ALA A 93 -7.73 -12.29 -8.00
C ALA A 93 -6.80 -12.05 -6.82
N HIS A 94 -7.26 -11.30 -5.85
CA HIS A 94 -6.50 -11.04 -4.63
C HIS A 94 -7.37 -10.81 -3.39
N GLU A 95 -6.84 -11.16 -2.24
CA GLU A 95 -7.36 -10.76 -0.94
C GLU A 95 -6.40 -9.78 -0.30
N VAL A 96 -6.89 -8.56 0.00
CA VAL A 96 -6.08 -7.45 0.51
C VAL A 96 -6.50 -7.09 1.93
N LYS A 97 -5.59 -7.29 2.88
CA LYS A 97 -5.70 -6.82 4.27
C LYS A 97 -4.55 -5.87 4.55
N ALA A 98 -4.70 -4.60 4.15
CA ALA A 98 -3.63 -3.63 4.19
C ALA A 98 -4.14 -2.22 4.56
N CYS A 99 -3.22 -1.32 4.91
CA CYS A 99 -3.53 0.10 5.07
C CYS A 99 -3.92 0.73 3.71
N ALA A 100 -4.47 1.95 3.73
CA ALA A 100 -4.93 2.61 2.51
C ALA A 100 -3.88 2.70 1.39
N LEU A 101 -2.59 2.82 1.72
CA LEU A 101 -1.49 2.83 0.73
C LEU A 101 -1.31 1.45 0.06
N GLY A 102 -1.36 0.37 0.84
CA GLY A 102 -1.32 -0.99 0.30
C GLY A 102 -2.59 -1.31 -0.49
N GLN A 103 -3.75 -0.83 -0.07
CA GLN A 103 -5.02 -0.96 -0.79
C GLN A 103 -4.97 -0.21 -2.12
N ALA A 104 -4.50 1.05 -2.15
CA ALA A 104 -4.35 1.83 -3.38
C ALA A 104 -3.38 1.17 -4.36
N SER A 105 -2.24 0.69 -3.87
CA SER A 105 -1.26 -0.07 -4.64
C SER A 105 -1.87 -1.34 -5.26
N SER A 106 -2.65 -2.10 -4.48
CA SER A 106 -3.35 -3.30 -4.93
C SER A 106 -4.45 -2.98 -5.95
N SER A 107 -5.15 -1.85 -5.78
CA SER A 107 -6.15 -1.37 -6.73
C SER A 107 -5.54 -1.09 -8.11
N VAL A 108 -4.40 -0.39 -8.17
CA VAL A 108 -3.70 -0.13 -9.44
C VAL A 108 -3.22 -1.45 -10.06
N MET A 109 -2.62 -2.35 -9.27
CA MET A 109 -2.23 -3.68 -9.76
C MET A 109 -3.42 -4.40 -10.43
N ALA A 110 -4.55 -4.49 -9.76
CA ALA A 110 -5.72 -5.22 -10.26
C ALA A 110 -6.34 -4.61 -11.53
N ARG A 111 -6.12 -3.33 -11.78
CA ARG A 111 -6.60 -2.63 -13.00
C ARG A 111 -5.74 -2.91 -14.22
N HIS A 112 -4.45 -3.17 -14.04
CA HIS A 112 -3.48 -3.22 -15.13
C HIS A 112 -2.79 -4.58 -15.30
N VAL A 113 -3.00 -5.53 -14.37
CA VAL A 113 -2.31 -6.83 -14.38
C VAL A 113 -2.74 -7.75 -15.52
N ILE A 114 -3.99 -7.67 -15.98
CA ILE A 114 -4.48 -8.51 -17.08
C ILE A 114 -3.85 -8.07 -18.39
N GLY A 115 -3.27 -9.02 -19.12
CA GLY A 115 -2.52 -8.81 -20.34
C GLY A 115 -1.06 -8.39 -20.11
N ALA A 116 -0.67 -8.09 -18.87
CA ALA A 116 0.72 -7.79 -18.55
C ALA A 116 1.59 -9.04 -18.64
N THR A 117 2.79 -8.88 -19.21
CA THR A 117 3.77 -9.98 -19.27
C THR A 117 4.52 -10.12 -17.95
N LEU A 118 5.10 -11.31 -17.73
CA LEU A 118 5.89 -11.58 -16.55
C LEU A 118 7.07 -10.60 -16.41
N GLU A 119 7.72 -10.28 -17.55
CA GLU A 119 8.82 -9.32 -17.58
C GLU A 119 8.35 -7.90 -17.23
N GLU A 120 7.21 -7.47 -17.76
CA GLU A 120 6.62 -6.18 -17.44
C GLU A 120 6.32 -6.05 -15.94
N LEU A 121 5.73 -7.06 -15.32
CA LEU A 121 5.42 -7.07 -13.89
C LEU A 121 6.68 -7.01 -13.01
N ARG A 122 7.76 -7.71 -13.39
CA ARG A 122 9.06 -7.60 -12.71
C ARG A 122 9.62 -6.18 -12.83
N LYS A 123 9.60 -5.62 -14.03
CA LYS A 123 10.07 -4.25 -14.29
C LYS A 123 9.29 -3.21 -13.46
N VAL A 124 7.97 -3.30 -13.45
CA VAL A 124 7.13 -2.37 -12.66
C VAL A 124 7.41 -2.49 -11.17
N ARG A 125 7.56 -3.69 -10.65
CA ARG A 125 7.93 -3.91 -9.25
C ARG A 125 9.29 -3.25 -8.93
N ASP A 126 10.28 -3.40 -9.81
CA ASP A 126 11.60 -2.80 -9.59
C ASP A 126 11.57 -1.28 -9.72
N GLN A 127 10.77 -0.73 -10.64
CA GLN A 127 10.51 0.72 -10.73
C GLN A 127 9.84 1.25 -9.45
N MET A 128 8.83 0.57 -8.94
CA MET A 128 8.19 0.93 -7.66
C MET A 128 9.17 0.90 -6.50
N ARG A 129 10.04 -0.11 -6.45
CA ARG A 129 11.09 -0.21 -5.43
C ARG A 129 12.08 0.94 -5.54
N SER A 130 12.55 1.24 -6.76
CA SER A 130 13.47 2.36 -7.01
C SER A 130 12.84 3.70 -6.67
N MET A 131 11.60 3.94 -7.08
CA MET A 131 10.85 5.16 -6.73
C MET A 131 10.78 5.39 -5.22
N LEU A 132 10.46 4.36 -4.45
CA LEU A 132 10.27 4.49 -3.00
C LEU A 132 11.56 4.51 -2.20
N LYS A 133 12.60 3.76 -2.61
CA LYS A 133 13.82 3.55 -1.81
C LYS A 133 15.05 4.29 -2.32
N GLU A 134 15.10 4.63 -3.60
CA GLU A 134 16.27 5.15 -4.29
C GLU A 134 16.00 6.50 -4.98
N ASN A 135 14.83 7.12 -4.72
CA ASN A 135 14.38 8.35 -5.36
C ASN A 135 14.34 8.26 -6.91
N GLY A 136 14.08 7.06 -7.45
CA GLY A 136 13.91 6.84 -8.87
C GLY A 136 12.63 7.50 -9.40
N PRO A 137 12.47 7.61 -10.74
CA PRO A 137 11.26 8.12 -11.35
C PRO A 137 10.08 7.16 -11.13
N PRO A 138 8.84 7.68 -11.10
CA PRO A 138 7.65 6.83 -11.02
C PRO A 138 7.50 5.98 -12.30
N PRO A 139 6.80 4.84 -12.21
CA PRO A 139 6.40 4.06 -13.38
C PRO A 139 5.60 4.91 -14.38
N SER A 140 5.71 4.58 -15.65
CA SER A 140 5.07 5.28 -16.76
C SER A 140 4.22 4.33 -17.63
N GLY A 141 3.56 4.87 -18.64
CA GLY A 141 2.69 4.09 -19.54
C GLY A 141 1.45 3.57 -18.83
N SER A 142 1.13 2.30 -18.99
CA SER A 142 -0.04 1.65 -18.38
C SER A 142 -0.03 1.74 -16.85
N TRP A 143 1.12 1.92 -16.23
CA TRP A 143 1.33 1.95 -14.79
C TRP A 143 1.47 3.36 -14.20
N ALA A 144 1.19 4.40 -14.99
CA ALA A 144 1.37 5.81 -14.57
C ALA A 144 0.56 6.19 -13.31
N ASP A 145 -0.57 5.53 -13.06
CA ASP A 145 -1.38 5.73 -11.85
C ASP A 145 -0.58 5.47 -10.55
N LEU A 146 0.51 4.69 -10.60
CA LEU A 146 1.39 4.44 -9.47
C LEU A 146 2.18 5.68 -9.01
N ALA A 147 2.30 6.72 -9.87
CA ALA A 147 2.93 7.99 -9.52
C ALA A 147 2.24 8.67 -8.32
N VAL A 148 0.97 8.40 -8.08
CA VAL A 148 0.24 8.90 -6.90
C VAL A 148 0.88 8.47 -5.57
N LEU A 149 1.64 7.37 -5.58
CA LEU A 149 2.33 6.82 -4.41
C LEU A 149 3.75 7.41 -4.23
N GLU A 150 4.20 8.31 -5.11
CA GLU A 150 5.52 8.94 -5.04
C GLU A 150 5.79 9.63 -3.67
N PRO A 151 4.85 10.37 -3.05
CA PRO A 151 5.07 10.99 -1.75
C PRO A 151 5.37 10.00 -0.61
N VAL A 152 5.08 8.70 -0.81
CA VAL A 152 5.36 7.64 0.17
C VAL A 152 6.86 7.42 0.34
N ARG A 153 7.72 7.87 -0.59
CA ARG A 153 9.18 7.76 -0.52
C ARG A 153 9.77 8.26 0.79
N ASP A 154 9.21 9.33 1.34
CA ASP A 154 9.67 9.94 2.58
C ASP A 154 9.25 9.16 3.84
N TYR A 155 8.39 8.16 3.69
CA TYR A 155 7.81 7.39 4.78
C TYR A 155 8.26 5.93 4.75
N LYS A 156 9.52 5.67 5.11
CA LYS A 156 10.18 4.35 5.05
C LYS A 156 9.37 3.22 5.70
N ALA A 157 8.66 3.50 6.80
CA ALA A 157 7.81 2.53 7.48
C ALA A 157 6.62 2.05 6.63
N ARG A 158 6.26 2.79 5.56
CA ARG A 158 5.15 2.46 4.65
C ARG A 158 5.59 1.77 3.36
N HIS A 159 6.89 1.77 3.04
CA HIS A 159 7.41 1.15 1.82
C HIS A 159 7.01 -0.32 1.70
N ALA A 160 7.15 -1.09 2.80
CA ALA A 160 6.81 -2.51 2.80
C ALA A 160 5.33 -2.77 2.48
N SER A 161 4.40 -1.99 3.05
CA SER A 161 2.98 -2.16 2.77
C SER A 161 2.58 -1.74 1.36
N THR A 162 3.26 -0.73 0.80
CA THR A 162 3.03 -0.25 -0.57
C THR A 162 3.56 -1.22 -1.62
N LEU A 163 4.68 -1.91 -1.35
CA LEU A 163 5.27 -2.90 -2.25
C LEU A 163 4.62 -4.30 -2.14
N LEU A 164 3.77 -4.52 -1.14
CA LEU A 164 3.32 -5.86 -0.73
C LEU A 164 2.62 -6.63 -1.86
N THR A 165 1.75 -5.97 -2.62
CA THR A 165 1.03 -6.61 -3.73
C THR A 165 1.98 -6.99 -4.87
N PHE A 166 2.98 -6.15 -5.15
CA PHE A 166 4.01 -6.45 -6.17
C PHE A 166 4.87 -7.64 -5.74
N ASP A 167 5.28 -7.68 -4.48
CA ASP A 167 6.08 -8.80 -3.96
C ASP A 167 5.27 -10.11 -3.97
N ALA A 168 3.96 -10.07 -3.70
CA ALA A 168 3.09 -11.24 -3.81
C ALA A 168 2.97 -11.73 -5.26
N VAL A 169 2.77 -10.80 -6.20
CA VAL A 169 2.70 -11.12 -7.64
C VAL A 169 3.99 -11.76 -8.13
N ILE A 170 5.16 -11.16 -7.85
CA ILE A 170 6.45 -11.73 -8.27
C ILE A 170 6.66 -13.12 -7.68
N LYS A 171 6.31 -13.34 -6.40
CA LYS A 171 6.40 -14.65 -5.79
C LYS A 171 5.53 -15.69 -6.50
N ALA A 172 4.30 -15.35 -6.87
CA ALA A 172 3.44 -16.25 -7.64
C ALA A 172 4.01 -16.54 -9.06
N LEU A 173 4.61 -15.54 -9.71
CA LEU A 173 5.27 -15.74 -11.01
C LEU A 173 6.50 -16.66 -10.91
N ASP A 174 7.30 -16.50 -9.85
CA ASP A 174 8.46 -17.37 -9.60
C ASP A 174 8.02 -18.83 -9.39
N GLU A 175 6.88 -19.08 -8.72
CA GLU A 175 6.29 -20.40 -8.56
C GLU A 175 5.86 -21.00 -9.92
N ILE A 176 5.24 -20.20 -10.80
CA ILE A 176 4.85 -20.66 -12.16
C ILE A 176 6.08 -21.04 -13.00
N GLU A 177 7.13 -20.21 -12.96
CA GLU A 177 8.37 -20.49 -13.71
C GLU A 177 9.09 -21.74 -13.17
N ALA A 178 9.14 -21.91 -11.86
CA ALA A 178 9.73 -23.10 -11.24
C ALA A 178 8.98 -24.39 -11.65
N HIS A 179 7.66 -24.36 -11.72
CA HIS A 179 6.86 -25.51 -12.15
C HIS A 179 7.10 -25.81 -13.66
N LYS A 180 7.20 -24.77 -14.51
CA LYS A 180 7.51 -24.97 -15.94
C LYS A 180 8.91 -25.54 -16.19
N ALA A 181 9.88 -25.18 -15.35
CA ALA A 181 11.25 -25.70 -15.47
C ALA A 181 11.39 -27.16 -14.99
N ALA A 182 10.45 -27.63 -14.18
CA ALA A 182 10.43 -28.99 -13.63
C ALA A 182 9.61 -29.99 -14.46
N SER A 183 8.87 -29.51 -15.48
CA SER A 183 8.01 -30.32 -16.37
C SER A 183 8.71 -30.58 -17.69
#